data_1ecc7be1bb03430bbec98983345d828c
#
_entry.id   1ecc7be1bb03430bbec98983345d828c
#
_cell.length_a   1.000
_cell.length_b   1.000
_cell.length_c   1.000
_cell.angle_alpha   90.00
_cell.angle_beta   90.00
_cell.angle_gamma   90.00
#
_symmetry.space_group_name_H-M   'P 1'
#
loop_
_entity.id
_entity.type
_entity.pdbx_description
1 polymer ?
#
loop_
_entity_poly.entity_id
_entity_poly.type
_entity_poly.pdbx_seq_one_letter_code
_entity_poly.pdbx_strand_id
1 'polypeptide(L)'
;MKYFLGVDGGGSKTLAVVSDERGRIVGRGYGGCGNHQLGPEPAQANIRAAVDEALARANLSRGEVAYAVYGLAGADREADFRILRPLMADLGLNAHDIVCDTVIGLRAGTRQPDGIVLVCGSGTNCYGINKQGASFQCGGFGYAYGDFGGGGELAVEAFRAAIRAWEGRGEPTLLAEAVPAALGYASVEAMFHDFLDRDARIPRDLVKVLFEVADRDETARAILRHQGVELGLSAETTIRRLGMEEDRFDVVLVGSVLTRGDSRYVVPYIETAALAAAPGCSLRVLTIEPAGGALLLAMDRAGFGIGPEVYDNLAQALPVQAVGQGGVEE
;
A
#
# COMPACT_ATOMS: atom_id res chain seq x y z
N MET A 1 -14.08 18.23 -23.42
CA MET A 1 -13.22 17.95 -22.26
C MET A 1 -13.57 16.55 -21.80
N LYS A 2 -12.61 15.66 -21.61
CA LYS A 2 -12.83 14.30 -21.10
C LYS A 2 -12.49 14.26 -19.62
N TYR A 3 -13.25 13.47 -18.87
CA TYR A 3 -13.01 13.27 -17.44
C TYR A 3 -12.71 11.79 -17.15
N PHE A 4 -11.83 11.55 -16.19
CA PHE A 4 -11.39 10.23 -15.78
C PHE A 4 -11.60 10.07 -14.27
N LEU A 5 -11.95 8.87 -13.85
CA LEU A 5 -12.12 8.52 -12.44
C LEU A 5 -11.07 7.48 -12.02
N GLY A 6 -10.36 7.74 -10.95
CA GLY A 6 -9.46 6.81 -10.28
C GLY A 6 -9.94 6.51 -8.87
N VAL A 7 -9.96 5.25 -8.48
CA VAL A 7 -10.34 4.81 -7.14
C VAL A 7 -9.22 3.97 -6.55
N ASP A 8 -8.82 4.30 -5.33
CA ASP A 8 -7.95 3.49 -4.46
C ASP A 8 -8.78 3.00 -3.28
N GLY A 9 -9.20 1.73 -3.33
CA GLY A 9 -10.02 1.07 -2.31
C GLY A 9 -9.18 0.15 -1.44
N GLY A 10 -8.61 0.69 -0.37
CA GLY A 10 -7.76 -0.02 0.57
C GLY A 10 -8.51 -0.72 1.71
N GLY A 11 -7.76 -1.41 2.57
CA GLY A 11 -8.30 -2.13 3.74
C GLY A 11 -8.81 -1.24 4.89
N SER A 12 -8.59 0.08 4.83
CA SER A 12 -9.00 1.02 5.87
C SER A 12 -9.83 2.19 5.34
N LYS A 13 -9.54 2.66 4.15
CA LYS A 13 -10.17 3.82 3.51
C LYS A 13 -10.28 3.61 2.01
N THR A 14 -11.18 4.36 1.40
CA THR A 14 -11.31 4.50 -0.06
C THR A 14 -11.12 5.96 -0.44
N LEU A 15 -10.32 6.22 -1.47
CA LEU A 15 -10.17 7.54 -2.10
C LEU A 15 -10.61 7.44 -3.56
N ALA A 16 -11.59 8.24 -3.96
CA ALA A 16 -11.99 8.45 -5.35
C ALA A 16 -11.57 9.84 -5.81
N VAL A 17 -10.99 9.94 -7.00
CA VAL A 17 -10.56 11.21 -7.59
C VAL A 17 -11.03 11.31 -9.05
N VAL A 18 -11.49 12.50 -9.43
CA VAL A 18 -11.86 12.83 -10.82
C VAL A 18 -10.88 13.85 -11.36
N SER A 19 -10.35 13.62 -12.54
CA SER A 19 -9.49 14.57 -13.24
C SER A 19 -10.00 14.90 -14.63
N ASP A 20 -9.60 16.06 -15.14
CA ASP A 20 -9.71 16.38 -16.57
C ASP A 20 -8.57 15.69 -17.38
N GLU A 21 -8.58 15.87 -18.68
CA GLU A 21 -7.60 15.33 -19.63
C GLU A 21 -6.16 15.84 -19.45
N ARG A 22 -5.96 16.88 -18.62
CA ARG A 22 -4.64 17.41 -18.24
C ARG A 22 -4.17 16.92 -16.87
N GLY A 23 -4.92 16.03 -16.21
CA GLY A 23 -4.60 15.52 -14.87
C GLY A 23 -4.92 16.49 -13.74
N ARG A 24 -5.66 17.59 -14.01
CA ARG A 24 -6.11 18.50 -12.96
C ARG A 24 -7.27 17.86 -12.20
N ILE A 25 -7.14 17.75 -10.89
CA ILE A 25 -8.18 17.17 -10.05
C ILE A 25 -9.36 18.15 -9.93
N VAL A 26 -10.54 17.68 -10.34
CA VAL A 26 -11.79 18.46 -10.30
C VAL A 26 -12.76 17.99 -9.24
N GLY A 27 -12.56 16.77 -8.70
CA GLY A 27 -13.36 16.24 -7.60
C GLY A 27 -12.62 15.18 -6.80
N ARG A 28 -12.95 15.09 -5.50
CA ARG A 28 -12.43 14.06 -4.57
C ARG A 28 -13.56 13.57 -3.70
N GLY A 29 -13.53 12.29 -3.35
CA GLY A 29 -14.46 11.72 -2.41
C GLY A 29 -13.81 10.63 -1.57
N TYR A 30 -14.34 10.42 -0.39
CA TYR A 30 -13.79 9.52 0.61
C TYR A 30 -14.84 8.49 1.05
N GLY A 31 -14.37 7.30 1.36
CA GLY A 31 -15.17 6.22 1.91
C GLY A 31 -14.39 5.39 2.91
N GLY A 32 -15.08 4.49 3.58
CA GLY A 32 -14.47 3.52 4.47
C GLY A 32 -13.69 2.43 3.73
N CYS A 33 -13.55 1.26 4.36
CA CYS A 33 -12.87 0.09 3.81
C CYS A 33 -13.44 -0.31 2.45
N GLY A 34 -12.58 -0.41 1.42
CA GLY A 34 -12.91 -0.85 0.07
C GLY A 34 -12.54 -2.31 -0.22
N ASN A 35 -11.99 -3.05 0.77
CA ASN A 35 -11.61 -4.44 0.60
C ASN A 35 -12.82 -5.37 0.77
N HIS A 36 -13.24 -6.03 -0.31
CA HIS A 36 -14.38 -6.94 -0.36
C HIS A 36 -14.22 -8.19 0.51
N GLN A 37 -12.99 -8.59 0.84
CA GLN A 37 -12.71 -9.75 1.69
C GLN A 37 -13.15 -9.50 3.16
N LEU A 38 -13.34 -8.24 3.55
CA LEU A 38 -13.88 -7.83 4.84
C LEU A 38 -15.41 -7.62 4.81
N GLY A 39 -16.04 -7.81 3.66
CA GLY A 39 -17.48 -7.72 3.41
C GLY A 39 -17.75 -7.06 2.06
N PRO A 40 -18.32 -7.80 1.07
CA PRO A 40 -18.55 -7.28 -0.27
C PRO A 40 -19.52 -6.10 -0.32
N GLU A 41 -20.65 -6.18 0.37
CA GLU A 41 -21.68 -5.13 0.38
C GLU A 41 -21.22 -3.85 1.08
N PRO A 42 -20.59 -3.90 2.29
CA PRO A 42 -19.97 -2.73 2.91
C PRO A 42 -18.88 -2.09 2.04
N ALA A 43 -18.03 -2.90 1.39
CA ALA A 43 -16.99 -2.40 0.51
C ALA A 43 -17.59 -1.65 -0.69
N GLN A 44 -18.60 -2.22 -1.34
CA GLN A 44 -19.34 -1.57 -2.43
C GLN A 44 -19.95 -0.23 -1.97
N ALA A 45 -20.62 -0.22 -0.81
CA ALA A 45 -21.23 1.00 -0.27
C ALA A 45 -20.20 2.10 -0.02
N ASN A 46 -19.04 1.76 0.54
CA ASN A 46 -17.94 2.70 0.77
C ASN A 46 -17.33 3.22 -0.53
N ILE A 47 -17.14 2.35 -1.52
CA ILE A 47 -16.63 2.75 -2.85
C ILE A 47 -17.65 3.66 -3.54
N ARG A 48 -18.95 3.31 -3.49
CA ARG A 48 -20.04 4.12 -4.03
C ARG A 48 -20.06 5.52 -3.40
N ALA A 49 -19.99 5.61 -2.07
CA ALA A 49 -19.98 6.88 -1.37
C ALA A 49 -18.81 7.78 -1.82
N ALA A 50 -17.60 7.21 -1.92
CA ALA A 50 -16.43 7.94 -2.40
C ALA A 50 -16.61 8.44 -3.85
N VAL A 51 -17.12 7.58 -4.74
CA VAL A 51 -17.38 7.94 -6.15
C VAL A 51 -18.44 9.02 -6.27
N ASP A 52 -19.55 8.88 -5.54
CA ASP A 52 -20.65 9.86 -5.56
C ASP A 52 -20.20 11.22 -5.06
N GLU A 53 -19.44 11.26 -3.97
CA GLU A 53 -18.87 12.50 -3.46
C GLU A 53 -17.89 13.14 -4.45
N ALA A 54 -17.00 12.35 -5.07
CA ALA A 54 -16.05 12.86 -6.06
C ALA A 54 -16.75 13.47 -7.28
N LEU A 55 -17.78 12.81 -7.81
CA LEU A 55 -18.58 13.29 -8.93
C LEU A 55 -19.39 14.54 -8.55
N ALA A 56 -20.02 14.54 -7.37
CA ALA A 56 -20.77 15.70 -6.89
C ALA A 56 -19.88 16.95 -6.75
N ARG A 57 -18.67 16.82 -6.19
CA ARG A 57 -17.70 17.91 -6.09
C ARG A 57 -17.18 18.39 -7.44
N ALA A 58 -17.11 17.51 -8.43
CA ALA A 58 -16.77 17.84 -9.80
C ALA A 58 -17.95 18.46 -10.58
N ASN A 59 -19.16 18.41 -10.05
CA ASN A 59 -20.42 18.74 -10.73
C ASN A 59 -20.62 17.94 -12.02
N LEU A 60 -20.34 16.63 -11.97
CA LEU A 60 -20.41 15.70 -13.09
C LEU A 60 -21.40 14.57 -12.82
N SER A 61 -22.05 14.11 -13.87
CA SER A 61 -22.80 12.86 -13.91
C SER A 61 -21.88 11.69 -14.27
N ARG A 62 -22.31 10.44 -13.97
CA ARG A 62 -21.57 9.22 -14.35
C ARG A 62 -21.34 9.10 -15.86
N GLY A 63 -22.28 9.58 -16.68
CA GLY A 63 -22.19 9.54 -18.15
C GLY A 63 -21.11 10.43 -18.74
N GLU A 64 -20.58 11.40 -17.98
CA GLU A 64 -19.53 12.31 -18.43
C GLU A 64 -18.12 11.76 -18.15
N VAL A 65 -18.01 10.68 -17.37
CA VAL A 65 -16.73 9.98 -17.12
C VAL A 65 -16.39 9.11 -18.32
N ALA A 66 -15.28 9.42 -18.98
CA ALA A 66 -14.82 8.68 -20.17
C ALA A 66 -14.34 7.27 -19.80
N TYR A 67 -13.67 7.10 -18.68
CA TYR A 67 -13.20 5.82 -18.16
C TYR A 67 -12.94 5.90 -16.64
N ALA A 68 -13.19 4.80 -15.94
CA ALA A 68 -12.89 4.63 -14.53
C ALA A 68 -11.96 3.45 -14.27
N VAL A 69 -11.06 3.56 -13.31
CA VAL A 69 -10.29 2.43 -12.80
C VAL A 69 -10.44 2.32 -11.29
N TYR A 70 -10.83 1.13 -10.86
CA TYR A 70 -10.92 0.73 -9.47
C TYR A 70 -9.69 -0.12 -9.09
N GLY A 71 -8.76 0.44 -8.33
CA GLY A 71 -7.66 -0.27 -7.71
C GLY A 71 -8.09 -0.74 -6.32
N LEU A 72 -8.32 -2.03 -6.16
CA LEU A 72 -8.95 -2.57 -4.96
C LEU A 72 -8.05 -3.57 -4.24
N ALA A 73 -7.85 -3.36 -2.95
CA ALA A 73 -7.17 -4.33 -2.09
C ALA A 73 -7.93 -5.67 -2.08
N GLY A 74 -7.18 -6.77 -2.22
CA GLY A 74 -7.74 -8.11 -2.30
C GLY A 74 -8.30 -8.49 -3.67
N ALA A 75 -8.17 -7.66 -4.71
CA ALA A 75 -8.51 -8.00 -6.10
C ALA A 75 -7.34 -8.74 -6.77
N ASP A 76 -7.02 -9.93 -6.28
CA ASP A 76 -5.79 -10.66 -6.63
C ASP A 76 -6.04 -11.85 -7.56
N ARG A 77 -7.18 -12.53 -7.42
CA ARG A 77 -7.47 -13.78 -8.11
C ARG A 77 -8.78 -13.70 -8.89
N GLU A 78 -8.97 -14.57 -9.87
CA GLU A 78 -10.22 -14.64 -10.63
C GLU A 78 -11.46 -14.85 -9.72
N ALA A 79 -11.29 -15.53 -8.58
CA ALA A 79 -12.36 -15.69 -7.60
C ALA A 79 -12.80 -14.33 -7.01
N ASP A 80 -11.85 -13.43 -6.76
CA ASP A 80 -12.10 -12.09 -6.25
C ASP A 80 -12.79 -11.22 -7.33
N PHE A 81 -12.29 -11.30 -8.57
CA PHE A 81 -12.89 -10.57 -9.70
C PHE A 81 -14.33 -11.01 -10.02
N ARG A 82 -14.69 -12.29 -9.81
CA ARG A 82 -16.08 -12.75 -9.96
C ARG A 82 -17.04 -12.07 -8.99
N ILE A 83 -16.57 -11.73 -7.80
CA ILE A 83 -17.33 -10.98 -6.80
C ILE A 83 -17.35 -9.49 -7.18
N LEU A 84 -16.21 -8.92 -7.52
CA LEU A 84 -16.06 -7.48 -7.73
C LEU A 84 -16.72 -6.96 -9.02
N ARG A 85 -16.68 -7.73 -10.13
CA ARG A 85 -17.25 -7.28 -11.42
C ARG A 85 -18.72 -6.87 -11.33
N PRO A 86 -19.65 -7.69 -10.78
CA PRO A 86 -21.04 -7.25 -10.66
C PRO A 86 -21.21 -6.07 -9.70
N LEU A 87 -20.44 -6.02 -8.60
CA LEU A 87 -20.51 -4.93 -7.64
C LEU A 87 -20.10 -3.59 -8.25
N MET A 88 -19.00 -3.56 -9.04
CA MET A 88 -18.53 -2.34 -9.70
C MET A 88 -19.41 -1.94 -10.91
N ALA A 89 -19.94 -2.91 -11.64
CA ALA A 89 -20.90 -2.63 -12.71
C ALA A 89 -22.17 -1.93 -12.20
N ASP A 90 -22.65 -2.29 -11.01
CA ASP A 90 -23.80 -1.66 -10.35
C ASP A 90 -23.55 -0.20 -9.94
N LEU A 91 -22.31 0.27 -9.93
CA LEU A 91 -21.97 1.68 -9.75
C LEU A 91 -22.37 2.55 -10.96
N GLY A 92 -22.68 1.96 -12.09
CA GLY A 92 -23.28 2.63 -13.25
C GLY A 92 -22.32 3.50 -14.08
N LEU A 93 -21.00 3.22 -14.04
CA LEU A 93 -20.02 3.82 -14.93
C LEU A 93 -19.89 2.99 -16.22
N ASN A 94 -20.07 3.63 -17.38
CA ASN A 94 -20.19 2.97 -18.68
C ASN A 94 -18.93 2.20 -19.10
N ALA A 95 -17.77 2.79 -18.85
CA ALA A 95 -16.46 2.20 -19.16
C ALA A 95 -15.60 2.17 -17.90
N HIS A 96 -15.25 0.96 -17.44
CA HIS A 96 -14.43 0.81 -16.26
C HIS A 96 -13.59 -0.48 -16.30
N ASP A 97 -12.53 -0.48 -15.48
CA ASP A 97 -11.70 -1.65 -15.21
C ASP A 97 -11.49 -1.82 -13.69
N ILE A 98 -11.22 -3.04 -13.26
CA ILE A 98 -10.91 -3.39 -11.88
C ILE A 98 -9.54 -4.04 -11.87
N VAL A 99 -8.65 -3.52 -11.04
CA VAL A 99 -7.28 -4.04 -10.86
C VAL A 99 -6.96 -4.16 -9.37
N CYS A 100 -5.90 -4.90 -9.04
CA CYS A 100 -5.35 -4.90 -7.68
C CYS A 100 -4.80 -3.50 -7.32
N ASP A 101 -4.84 -3.12 -6.06
CA ASP A 101 -4.26 -1.88 -5.53
C ASP A 101 -2.75 -1.76 -5.82
N THR A 102 -2.04 -2.89 -5.91
CA THR A 102 -0.64 -2.95 -6.34
C THR A 102 -0.44 -2.38 -7.75
N VAL A 103 -1.33 -2.69 -8.69
CA VAL A 103 -1.22 -2.24 -10.08
C VAL A 103 -1.34 -0.71 -10.19
N ILE A 104 -2.26 -0.09 -9.45
CA ILE A 104 -2.37 1.37 -9.41
C ILE A 104 -1.18 2.01 -8.68
N GLY A 105 -0.64 1.33 -7.66
CA GLY A 105 0.58 1.75 -6.96
C GLY A 105 1.80 1.74 -7.91
N LEU A 106 1.98 0.68 -8.69
CA LEU A 106 3.03 0.62 -9.70
C LEU A 106 2.90 1.77 -10.71
N ARG A 107 1.69 1.95 -11.27
CA ARG A 107 1.44 3.00 -12.29
C ARG A 107 1.63 4.41 -11.76
N ALA A 108 1.40 4.65 -10.46
CA ALA A 108 1.66 5.93 -9.82
C ALA A 108 3.15 6.23 -9.64
N GLY A 109 3.97 5.19 -9.47
CA GLY A 109 5.40 5.31 -9.15
C GLY A 109 6.33 5.24 -10.36
N THR A 110 5.86 4.78 -11.53
CA THR A 110 6.68 4.69 -12.74
C THR A 110 5.98 5.24 -13.98
N ARG A 111 6.79 5.75 -14.92
CA ARG A 111 6.32 6.14 -16.27
C ARG A 111 6.50 5.01 -17.29
N GLN A 112 7.13 3.91 -16.88
CA GLN A 112 7.38 2.75 -17.75
C GLN A 112 6.16 1.80 -17.72
N PRO A 113 5.92 1.03 -18.78
CA PRO A 113 4.84 0.04 -18.83
C PRO A 113 5.15 -1.22 -18.01
N ASP A 114 6.42 -1.45 -17.69
CA ASP A 114 6.97 -2.56 -16.92
C ASP A 114 7.60 -2.08 -15.61
N GLY A 115 7.68 -2.97 -14.65
CA GLY A 115 8.26 -2.68 -13.35
C GLY A 115 7.76 -3.59 -12.25
N ILE A 116 8.22 -3.32 -11.04
CA ILE A 116 7.84 -4.05 -9.83
C ILE A 116 7.33 -3.05 -8.79
N VAL A 117 6.31 -3.43 -8.05
CA VAL A 117 5.85 -2.70 -6.87
C VAL A 117 5.98 -3.58 -5.63
N LEU A 118 6.54 -3.00 -4.58
CA LEU A 118 6.56 -3.56 -3.24
C LEU A 118 5.67 -2.73 -2.34
N VAL A 119 4.67 -3.37 -1.75
CA VAL A 119 3.77 -2.75 -0.78
C VAL A 119 4.13 -3.23 0.61
N CYS A 120 4.35 -2.31 1.54
CA CYS A 120 4.44 -2.59 2.97
C CYS A 120 3.68 -1.49 3.75
N GLY A 121 2.45 -1.80 4.05
CA GLY A 121 1.52 -0.96 4.81
C GLY A 121 0.90 -1.74 5.96
N SER A 122 -0.42 -1.93 5.98
CA SER A 122 -1.09 -2.84 6.92
C SER A 122 -0.69 -4.29 6.74
N GLY A 123 -0.44 -4.71 5.50
CA GLY A 123 0.13 -5.97 5.07
C GLY A 123 1.26 -5.73 4.09
N THR A 124 1.72 -6.82 3.42
CA THR A 124 2.73 -6.79 2.36
C THR A 124 2.16 -7.34 1.07
N ASN A 125 2.69 -6.90 -0.07
CA ASN A 125 2.43 -7.47 -1.38
C ASN A 125 3.60 -7.13 -2.31
N CYS A 126 3.87 -8.00 -3.29
CA CYS A 126 4.80 -7.73 -4.38
C CYS A 126 4.15 -8.13 -5.69
N TYR A 127 4.11 -7.22 -6.64
CA TYR A 127 3.60 -7.47 -7.98
C TYR A 127 4.56 -6.92 -9.03
N GLY A 128 4.73 -7.63 -10.13
CA GLY A 128 5.52 -7.18 -11.25
C GLY A 128 4.82 -7.43 -12.59
N ILE A 129 5.20 -6.66 -13.58
CA ILE A 129 4.83 -6.83 -14.98
C ILE A 129 6.06 -6.58 -15.85
N ASN A 130 6.33 -7.47 -16.82
CA ASN A 130 7.44 -7.31 -17.75
C ASN A 130 7.01 -6.65 -19.06
N LYS A 131 7.97 -6.33 -19.94
CA LYS A 131 7.73 -5.69 -21.25
C LYS A 131 6.82 -6.46 -22.18
N GLN A 132 6.68 -7.78 -21.99
CA GLN A 132 5.80 -8.64 -22.76
C GLN A 132 4.37 -8.66 -22.19
N GLY A 133 4.13 -7.96 -21.09
CA GLY A 133 2.83 -7.92 -20.38
C GLY A 133 2.56 -9.13 -19.51
N ALA A 134 3.53 -10.04 -19.32
CA ALA A 134 3.42 -11.11 -18.34
C ALA A 134 3.55 -10.52 -16.93
N SER A 135 2.72 -10.99 -16.00
CA SER A 135 2.71 -10.48 -14.63
C SER A 135 2.81 -11.61 -13.61
N PHE A 136 3.33 -11.27 -12.44
CA PHE A 136 3.45 -12.19 -11.32
C PHE A 136 3.26 -11.45 -10.00
N GLN A 137 2.49 -12.07 -9.10
CA GLN A 137 2.33 -11.64 -7.71
C GLN A 137 3.08 -12.58 -6.79
N CYS A 138 3.90 -12.03 -5.90
CA CYS A 138 4.64 -12.75 -4.87
C CYS A 138 4.16 -12.29 -3.50
N GLY A 139 3.48 -13.17 -2.76
CA GLY A 139 2.88 -12.84 -1.47
C GLY A 139 1.60 -11.99 -1.58
N GLY A 140 1.26 -11.30 -0.51
CA GLY A 140 0.03 -10.52 -0.40
C GLY A 140 -1.15 -11.28 0.19
N PHE A 141 -0.91 -12.49 0.70
CA PHE A 141 -1.96 -13.39 1.22
C PHE A 141 -1.91 -13.55 2.75
N GLY A 142 -0.95 -12.95 3.40
CA GLY A 142 -0.78 -12.93 4.85
C GLY A 142 0.21 -13.97 5.39
N TYR A 143 0.53 -13.83 6.67
CA TYR A 143 1.57 -14.59 7.37
C TYR A 143 1.41 -16.11 7.25
N ALA A 144 0.17 -16.61 7.36
CA ALA A 144 -0.11 -18.05 7.25
C ALA A 144 0.19 -18.64 5.86
N TYR A 145 0.33 -17.79 4.85
CA TYR A 145 0.59 -18.19 3.46
C TYR A 145 2.00 -17.81 2.98
N GLY A 146 2.90 -17.49 3.91
CA GLY A 146 4.31 -17.30 3.63
C GLY A 146 4.80 -15.86 3.63
N ASP A 147 3.94 -14.86 3.86
CA ASP A 147 4.37 -13.47 4.04
C ASP A 147 4.95 -13.29 5.45
N PHE A 148 6.02 -12.49 5.59
CA PHE A 148 6.41 -12.03 6.93
C PHE A 148 5.41 -11.03 7.50
N GLY A 149 4.70 -10.30 6.62
CA GLY A 149 3.63 -9.39 6.97
C GLY A 149 4.05 -7.92 6.94
N GLY A 150 3.08 -7.06 7.26
CA GLY A 150 3.26 -5.60 7.27
C GLY A 150 3.34 -5.01 8.66
N GLY A 151 2.84 -3.78 8.80
CA GLY A 151 2.85 -3.06 10.08
C GLY A 151 2.11 -3.76 11.22
N GLY A 152 1.12 -4.60 10.89
CA GLY A 152 0.43 -5.41 11.90
C GLY A 152 1.33 -6.45 12.55
N GLU A 153 2.03 -7.21 11.73
CA GLU A 153 2.96 -8.27 12.19
C GLU A 153 4.21 -7.67 12.83
N LEU A 154 4.71 -6.55 12.29
CA LEU A 154 5.80 -5.79 12.94
C LEU A 154 5.40 -5.29 14.34
N ALA A 155 4.16 -4.87 14.54
CA ALA A 155 3.64 -4.50 15.86
C ALA A 155 3.60 -5.72 16.80
N VAL A 156 3.21 -6.89 16.28
CA VAL A 156 3.24 -8.15 17.03
C VAL A 156 4.68 -8.52 17.40
N GLU A 157 5.65 -8.39 16.49
CA GLU A 157 7.04 -8.69 16.79
C GLU A 157 7.63 -7.75 17.86
N ALA A 158 7.28 -6.45 17.84
CA ALA A 158 7.66 -5.52 18.90
C ALA A 158 7.10 -5.93 20.26
N PHE A 159 5.81 -6.27 20.31
CA PHE A 159 5.11 -6.73 21.51
C PHE A 159 5.73 -8.02 22.06
N ARG A 160 6.01 -8.98 21.18
CA ARG A 160 6.67 -10.25 21.52
C ARG A 160 8.08 -10.06 22.05
N ALA A 161 8.87 -9.16 21.43
CA ALA A 161 10.21 -8.85 21.86
C ALA A 161 10.24 -8.28 23.29
N ALA A 162 9.30 -7.38 23.61
CA ALA A 162 9.16 -6.83 24.96
C ALA A 162 8.87 -7.92 26.00
N ILE A 163 7.93 -8.83 25.71
CA ILE A 163 7.59 -9.95 26.62
C ILE A 163 8.78 -10.90 26.77
N ARG A 164 9.42 -11.29 25.67
CA ARG A 164 10.55 -12.23 25.69
C ARG A 164 11.74 -11.71 26.50
N ALA A 165 12.01 -10.38 26.40
CA ALA A 165 13.06 -9.75 27.21
C ALA A 165 12.70 -9.76 28.71
N TRP A 166 11.44 -9.42 29.05
CA TRP A 166 10.94 -9.46 30.42
C TRP A 166 11.01 -10.86 31.04
N GLU A 167 10.68 -11.90 30.29
CA GLU A 167 10.77 -13.30 30.72
C GLU A 167 12.22 -13.81 30.80
N GLY A 168 13.21 -13.11 30.26
CA GLY A 168 14.61 -13.53 30.22
C GLY A 168 14.94 -14.57 29.12
N ARG A 169 14.04 -14.83 28.18
CA ARG A 169 14.27 -15.72 27.01
C ARG A 169 14.55 -14.97 25.70
N GLY A 170 14.68 -13.66 25.75
CA GLY A 170 15.07 -12.77 24.66
C GLY A 170 16.23 -11.87 25.09
N GLU A 171 16.82 -11.21 24.11
CA GLU A 171 17.85 -10.21 24.37
C GLU A 171 17.27 -8.98 25.10
N PRO A 172 18.05 -8.31 25.98
CA PRO A 172 17.67 -7.03 26.54
C PRO A 172 17.34 -6.04 25.43
N THR A 173 16.22 -5.31 25.55
CA THR A 173 15.76 -4.38 24.54
C THR A 173 15.02 -3.20 25.16
N LEU A 174 15.14 -2.01 24.55
CA LEU A 174 14.37 -0.84 24.90
C LEU A 174 12.87 -1.03 24.63
N LEU A 175 12.48 -2.02 23.81
CA LEU A 175 11.07 -2.38 23.60
C LEU A 175 10.38 -2.81 24.87
N ALA A 176 11.11 -3.35 25.87
CA ALA A 176 10.54 -3.73 27.18
C ALA A 176 10.05 -2.53 27.99
N GLU A 177 10.53 -1.32 27.69
CA GLU A 177 10.04 -0.08 28.30
C GLU A 177 9.09 0.67 27.36
N ALA A 178 9.46 0.77 26.07
CA ALA A 178 8.73 1.58 25.10
C ALA A 178 7.37 1.02 24.72
N VAL A 179 7.25 -0.32 24.59
CA VAL A 179 5.98 -0.97 24.21
C VAL A 179 4.90 -0.80 25.27
N PRO A 180 5.12 -1.16 26.56
CA PRO A 180 4.10 -0.92 27.60
C PRO A 180 3.79 0.58 27.73
N ALA A 181 4.78 1.47 27.68
CA ALA A 181 4.56 2.91 27.75
C ALA A 181 3.65 3.42 26.62
N ALA A 182 3.88 3.00 25.38
CA ALA A 182 3.05 3.36 24.23
C ALA A 182 1.61 2.84 24.33
N LEU A 183 1.40 1.76 25.06
CA LEU A 183 0.08 1.17 25.33
C LEU A 183 -0.57 1.65 26.64
N GLY A 184 0.11 2.53 27.39
CA GLY A 184 -0.41 3.11 28.63
C GLY A 184 -0.27 2.22 29.88
N TYR A 185 0.66 1.25 29.86
CA TYR A 185 0.94 0.35 30.99
C TYR A 185 2.23 0.76 31.71
N ALA A 186 2.26 0.51 33.03
CA ALA A 186 3.43 0.79 33.86
C ALA A 186 4.56 -0.24 33.69
N SER A 187 4.26 -1.45 33.21
CA SER A 187 5.24 -2.54 33.04
C SER A 187 4.79 -3.54 31.97
N VAL A 188 5.75 -4.34 31.49
CA VAL A 188 5.44 -5.48 30.60
C VAL A 188 4.51 -6.47 31.26
N GLU A 189 4.72 -6.75 32.56
CA GLU A 189 3.88 -7.69 33.34
C GLU A 189 2.42 -7.25 33.37
N ALA A 190 2.16 -5.98 33.69
CA ALA A 190 0.81 -5.42 33.72
C ALA A 190 0.13 -5.47 32.34
N MET A 191 0.88 -5.09 31.29
CA MET A 191 0.44 -5.18 29.90
C MET A 191 0.10 -6.63 29.51
N PHE A 192 0.99 -7.56 29.80
CA PHE A 192 0.88 -8.98 29.43
C PHE A 192 -0.38 -9.61 30.03
N HIS A 193 -0.61 -9.43 31.34
CA HIS A 193 -1.77 -9.98 32.02
C HIS A 193 -3.08 -9.38 31.49
N ASP A 194 -3.13 -8.06 31.33
CA ASP A 194 -4.34 -7.39 30.85
C ASP A 194 -4.69 -7.78 29.39
N PHE A 195 -3.69 -7.97 28.52
CA PHE A 195 -3.92 -8.46 27.16
C PHE A 195 -4.43 -9.90 27.11
N LEU A 196 -3.90 -10.78 27.99
CA LEU A 196 -4.39 -12.16 28.12
C LEU A 196 -5.82 -12.21 28.65
N ASP A 197 -6.11 -11.48 29.71
CA ASP A 197 -7.41 -11.50 30.38
C ASP A 197 -8.54 -11.00 29.49
N ARG A 198 -8.24 -10.07 28.57
CA ARG A 198 -9.22 -9.47 27.64
C ARG A 198 -9.18 -10.05 26.23
N ASP A 199 -8.28 -10.98 25.92
CA ASP A 199 -8.02 -11.42 24.56
C ASP A 199 -7.83 -10.23 23.60
N ALA A 200 -7.04 -9.24 24.05
CA ALA A 200 -6.91 -7.96 23.37
C ALA A 200 -6.06 -8.07 22.11
N ARG A 201 -6.47 -7.38 21.04
CA ARG A 201 -5.69 -7.29 19.81
C ARG A 201 -4.56 -6.27 19.95
N ILE A 202 -3.38 -6.61 19.49
CA ILE A 202 -2.23 -5.70 19.43
C ILE A 202 -2.52 -4.59 18.43
N PRO A 203 -2.47 -3.29 18.83
CA PRO A 203 -2.71 -2.18 17.93
C PRO A 203 -1.63 -2.08 16.87
N ARG A 204 -2.02 -1.90 15.60
CA ARG A 204 -1.09 -1.77 14.47
C ARG A 204 -0.11 -0.59 14.62
N ASP A 205 -0.54 0.47 15.25
CA ASP A 205 0.26 1.68 15.47
C ASP A 205 1.49 1.45 16.34
N LEU A 206 1.53 0.32 17.08
CA LEU A 206 2.69 -0.10 17.86
C LEU A 206 3.96 -0.30 16.99
N VAL A 207 3.80 -0.53 15.68
CA VAL A 207 4.93 -0.56 14.73
C VAL A 207 5.81 0.69 14.82
N LYS A 208 5.25 1.85 15.17
CA LYS A 208 5.98 3.12 15.29
C LYS A 208 7.09 3.02 16.34
N VAL A 209 6.83 2.29 17.42
CA VAL A 209 7.80 2.08 18.51
C VAL A 209 9.09 1.41 18.02
N LEU A 210 9.01 0.50 17.03
CA LEU A 210 10.22 -0.09 16.44
C LEU A 210 11.13 0.99 15.84
N PHE A 211 10.57 1.91 15.07
CA PHE A 211 11.33 2.98 14.43
C PHE A 211 11.87 4.01 15.45
N GLU A 212 11.09 4.30 16.49
CA GLU A 212 11.46 5.26 17.54
C GLU A 212 12.69 4.80 18.35
N VAL A 213 12.82 3.50 18.59
CA VAL A 213 13.93 2.96 19.39
C VAL A 213 15.09 2.39 18.54
N ALA A 214 14.89 2.18 17.23
CA ALA A 214 15.83 1.48 16.36
C ALA A 214 17.26 2.06 16.37
N ASP A 215 17.44 3.36 16.53
CA ASP A 215 18.76 3.98 16.62
C ASP A 215 19.61 3.44 17.77
N ARG A 216 18.97 3.01 18.85
CA ARG A 216 19.62 2.61 20.11
C ARG A 216 19.34 1.16 20.51
N ASP A 217 18.57 0.43 19.69
CA ASP A 217 18.10 -0.91 20.02
C ASP A 217 18.35 -1.90 18.87
N GLU A 218 19.19 -2.91 19.14
CA GLU A 218 19.54 -3.90 18.12
C GLU A 218 18.38 -4.87 17.83
N THR A 219 17.55 -5.17 18.81
CA THR A 219 16.37 -6.06 18.61
C THR A 219 15.38 -5.40 17.67
N ALA A 220 15.09 -4.10 17.87
CA ALA A 220 14.23 -3.34 16.96
C ALA A 220 14.82 -3.27 15.54
N ARG A 221 16.14 -2.99 15.42
CA ARG A 221 16.84 -3.03 14.12
C ARG A 221 16.76 -4.39 13.46
N ALA A 222 16.94 -5.47 14.22
CA ALA A 222 16.89 -6.84 13.67
C ALA A 222 15.51 -7.17 13.11
N ILE A 223 14.43 -6.76 13.78
CA ILE A 223 13.06 -6.93 13.28
C ILE A 223 12.85 -6.15 11.98
N LEU A 224 13.24 -4.88 11.92
CA LEU A 224 13.11 -4.05 10.72
C LEU A 224 13.99 -4.55 9.56
N ARG A 225 15.22 -5.00 9.86
CA ARG A 225 16.12 -5.64 8.89
C ARG A 225 15.49 -6.90 8.30
N HIS A 226 14.91 -7.74 9.14
CA HIS A 226 14.24 -8.97 8.67
C HIS A 226 13.11 -8.64 7.70
N GLN A 227 12.29 -7.63 8.01
CA GLN A 227 11.28 -7.13 7.08
C GLN A 227 11.87 -6.70 5.72
N GLY A 228 12.99 -5.99 5.76
CA GLY A 228 13.68 -5.57 4.53
C GLY A 228 14.20 -6.74 3.70
N VAL A 229 14.72 -7.78 4.36
CA VAL A 229 15.18 -9.01 3.70
C VAL A 229 14.03 -9.75 3.04
N GLU A 230 12.90 -9.93 3.74
CA GLU A 230 11.72 -10.63 3.21
C GLU A 230 11.11 -9.89 1.99
N LEU A 231 11.02 -8.55 2.06
CA LEU A 231 10.59 -7.76 0.91
C LEU A 231 11.59 -7.83 -0.25
N GLY A 232 12.90 -7.86 0.06
CA GLY A 232 13.96 -8.06 -0.93
C GLY A 232 13.85 -9.40 -1.64
N LEU A 233 13.58 -10.49 -0.91
CA LEU A 233 13.34 -11.82 -1.47
C LEU A 233 12.12 -11.84 -2.39
N SER A 234 11.05 -11.12 -2.02
CA SER A 234 9.86 -11.00 -2.85
C SER A 234 10.14 -10.28 -4.17
N ALA A 235 10.94 -9.19 -4.13
CA ALA A 235 11.38 -8.48 -5.33
C ALA A 235 12.27 -9.37 -6.23
N GLU A 236 13.31 -10.01 -5.66
CA GLU A 236 14.21 -10.91 -6.37
C GLU A 236 13.44 -12.06 -7.04
N THR A 237 12.52 -12.69 -6.31
CA THR A 237 11.68 -13.77 -6.83
C THR A 237 10.84 -13.29 -8.02
N THR A 238 10.24 -12.11 -7.90
CA THR A 238 9.39 -11.53 -8.95
C THR A 238 10.23 -11.19 -10.20
N ILE A 239 11.42 -10.59 -10.03
CA ILE A 239 12.38 -10.32 -11.11
C ILE A 239 12.68 -11.60 -11.90
N ARG A 240 13.11 -12.65 -11.20
CA ARG A 240 13.48 -13.92 -11.83
C ARG A 240 12.31 -14.64 -12.51
N ARG A 241 11.14 -14.64 -11.89
CA ARG A 241 9.93 -15.26 -12.45
C ARG A 241 9.46 -14.60 -13.71
N LEU A 242 9.74 -13.31 -13.88
CA LEU A 242 9.34 -12.52 -15.05
C LEU A 242 10.46 -12.39 -16.10
N GLY A 243 11.66 -12.95 -15.83
CA GLY A 243 12.81 -12.88 -16.73
C GLY A 243 13.31 -11.45 -16.95
N MET A 244 13.34 -10.64 -15.88
CA MET A 244 13.67 -9.20 -15.93
C MET A 244 15.11 -8.90 -15.50
N GLU A 245 15.98 -9.90 -15.32
CA GLU A 245 17.34 -9.76 -14.78
C GLU A 245 18.21 -8.80 -15.57
N GLU A 246 18.05 -8.76 -16.90
CA GLU A 246 18.83 -7.91 -17.81
C GLU A 246 18.10 -6.62 -18.20
N ASP A 247 16.88 -6.42 -17.67
CA ASP A 247 16.04 -5.27 -18.01
C ASP A 247 16.37 -4.03 -17.17
N ARG A 248 15.88 -2.87 -17.67
CA ARG A 248 15.87 -1.61 -16.93
C ARG A 248 14.43 -1.26 -16.61
N PHE A 249 14.11 -1.18 -15.32
CA PHE A 249 12.77 -0.89 -14.82
C PHE A 249 12.83 -0.25 -13.44
N ASP A 250 11.70 0.26 -12.98
CA ASP A 250 11.57 0.80 -11.63
C ASP A 250 11.01 -0.26 -10.66
N VAL A 251 11.57 -0.30 -9.45
CA VAL A 251 11.03 -0.99 -8.28
C VAL A 251 10.37 0.07 -7.40
N VAL A 252 9.05 0.12 -7.42
CA VAL A 252 8.25 1.14 -6.73
C VAL A 252 7.94 0.69 -5.30
N LEU A 253 8.30 1.51 -4.32
CA LEU A 253 8.07 1.28 -2.90
C LEU A 253 6.82 2.01 -2.44
N VAL A 254 5.84 1.26 -1.93
CA VAL A 254 4.50 1.73 -1.54
C VAL A 254 4.17 1.30 -0.12
N GLY A 255 3.33 2.06 0.57
CA GLY A 255 2.84 1.75 1.91
C GLY A 255 3.61 2.45 3.01
N SER A 256 2.92 2.68 4.14
CA SER A 256 3.38 3.56 5.21
C SER A 256 4.71 3.15 5.85
N VAL A 257 5.02 1.85 5.91
CA VAL A 257 6.30 1.36 6.45
C VAL A 257 7.48 1.79 5.56
N LEU A 258 7.29 1.83 4.23
CA LEU A 258 8.33 2.19 3.26
C LEU A 258 8.36 3.69 2.94
N THR A 259 7.21 4.38 3.04
CA THR A 259 7.10 5.79 2.62
C THR A 259 7.09 6.77 3.79
N ARG A 260 6.72 6.32 5.00
CA ARG A 260 6.57 7.18 6.19
C ARG A 260 7.47 6.79 7.36
N GLY A 261 7.97 5.55 7.39
CA GLY A 261 8.96 5.08 8.37
C GLY A 261 10.35 5.61 8.06
N ASP A 262 11.27 5.47 9.01
CA ASP A 262 12.68 5.68 8.71
C ASP A 262 13.18 4.54 7.81
N SER A 263 13.20 4.80 6.52
CA SER A 263 13.47 3.80 5.49
C SER A 263 14.87 3.17 5.57
N ARG A 264 15.82 3.81 6.27
CA ARG A 264 17.21 3.32 6.41
C ARG A 264 17.34 1.93 7.07
N TYR A 265 16.32 1.50 7.81
CA TYR A 265 16.32 0.18 8.46
C TYR A 265 15.71 -0.95 7.61
N VAL A 266 15.02 -0.62 6.52
CA VAL A 266 14.29 -1.57 5.68
C VAL A 266 14.77 -1.51 4.22
N VAL A 267 14.80 -0.32 3.63
CA VAL A 267 15.04 -0.12 2.18
C VAL A 267 16.40 -0.62 1.70
N PRO A 268 17.54 -0.46 2.42
CA PRO A 268 18.83 -0.95 1.95
C PRO A 268 18.89 -2.47 1.68
N TYR A 269 18.11 -3.26 2.40
CA TYR A 269 18.05 -4.71 2.20
C TYR A 269 17.24 -5.08 0.96
N ILE A 270 16.16 -4.32 0.69
CA ILE A 270 15.39 -4.42 -0.56
C ILE A 270 16.28 -4.05 -1.74
N GLU A 271 16.99 -2.92 -1.66
CA GLU A 271 17.87 -2.43 -2.71
C GLU A 271 18.97 -3.43 -3.04
N THR A 272 19.62 -3.98 -2.00
CA THR A 272 20.67 -4.98 -2.17
C THR A 272 20.16 -6.21 -2.93
N ALA A 273 19.00 -6.74 -2.58
CA ALA A 273 18.42 -7.91 -3.23
C ALA A 273 17.98 -7.60 -4.67
N ALA A 274 17.30 -6.46 -4.90
CA ALA A 274 16.83 -6.07 -6.21
C ALA A 274 18.00 -5.82 -7.20
N LEU A 275 19.03 -5.08 -6.77
CA LEU A 275 20.22 -4.82 -7.60
C LEU A 275 21.06 -6.07 -7.85
N ALA A 276 21.12 -7.01 -6.90
CA ALA A 276 21.79 -8.29 -7.11
C ALA A 276 21.04 -9.15 -8.16
N ALA A 277 19.71 -9.07 -8.20
CA ALA A 277 18.91 -9.81 -9.17
C ALA A 277 18.87 -9.11 -10.54
N ALA A 278 18.76 -7.78 -10.58
CA ALA A 278 18.70 -6.97 -11.80
C ALA A 278 19.49 -5.66 -11.62
N PRO A 279 20.78 -5.62 -12.00
CA PRO A 279 21.63 -4.43 -11.83
C PRO A 279 21.11 -3.18 -12.58
N GLY A 280 20.22 -3.35 -13.55
CA GLY A 280 19.60 -2.25 -14.33
C GLY A 280 18.36 -1.64 -13.67
N CYS A 281 17.86 -2.18 -12.57
CA CYS A 281 16.68 -1.63 -11.89
C CYS A 281 16.99 -0.36 -11.08
N SER A 282 15.95 0.40 -10.76
CA SER A 282 16.04 1.61 -9.93
C SER A 282 14.93 1.61 -8.88
N LEU A 283 15.28 1.84 -7.61
CA LEU A 283 14.25 1.96 -6.57
C LEU A 283 13.62 3.36 -6.60
N ARG A 284 12.30 3.41 -6.48
CA ARG A 284 11.48 4.62 -6.45
C ARG A 284 10.53 4.60 -5.26
N VAL A 285 10.66 5.54 -4.37
CA VAL A 285 9.63 5.76 -3.34
C VAL A 285 8.44 6.46 -3.98
N LEU A 286 7.24 5.98 -3.73
CA LEU A 286 6.02 6.55 -4.27
C LEU A 286 5.84 8.00 -3.80
N THR A 287 5.60 8.90 -4.74
CA THR A 287 5.40 10.35 -4.48
C THR A 287 3.99 10.82 -4.80
N ILE A 288 3.23 10.04 -5.58
CA ILE A 288 1.84 10.33 -5.95
C ILE A 288 0.95 9.27 -5.30
N GLU A 289 -0.15 9.67 -4.66
CA GLU A 289 -1.13 8.72 -4.09
C GLU A 289 -1.58 7.70 -5.14
N PRO A 290 -1.81 6.40 -4.78
CA PRO A 290 -2.19 5.35 -5.74
C PRO A 290 -3.44 5.69 -6.57
N ALA A 291 -4.38 6.48 -6.03
CA ALA A 291 -5.53 6.98 -6.79
C ALA A 291 -5.12 7.78 -8.06
N GLY A 292 -3.95 8.46 -8.02
CA GLY A 292 -3.35 9.08 -9.21
C GLY A 292 -2.89 8.06 -10.25
N GLY A 293 -2.37 6.90 -9.80
CA GLY A 293 -2.06 5.77 -10.68
C GLY A 293 -3.31 5.17 -11.33
N ALA A 294 -4.42 5.10 -10.58
CA ALA A 294 -5.72 4.69 -11.13
C ALA A 294 -6.21 5.65 -12.22
N LEU A 295 -6.02 6.97 -12.05
CA LEU A 295 -6.32 7.95 -13.10
C LEU A 295 -5.46 7.77 -14.34
N LEU A 296 -4.14 7.56 -14.16
CA LEU A 296 -3.24 7.30 -15.28
C LEU A 296 -3.65 6.03 -16.05
N LEU A 297 -4.02 4.96 -15.35
CA LEU A 297 -4.55 3.76 -15.98
C LEU A 297 -5.87 4.00 -16.70
N ALA A 298 -6.78 4.81 -16.15
CA ALA A 298 -8.02 5.18 -16.81
C ALA A 298 -7.77 5.92 -18.13
N MET A 299 -6.80 6.82 -18.17
CA MET A 299 -6.35 7.50 -19.38
C MET A 299 -5.74 6.51 -20.38
N ASP A 300 -4.84 5.61 -19.94
CA ASP A 300 -4.23 4.58 -20.79
C ASP A 300 -5.31 3.68 -21.42
N ARG A 301 -6.28 3.20 -20.62
CA ARG A 301 -7.41 2.35 -21.09
C ARG A 301 -8.33 3.06 -22.09
N ALA A 302 -8.49 4.36 -21.93
CA ALA A 302 -9.24 5.18 -22.87
C ALA A 302 -8.46 5.54 -24.15
N GLY A 303 -7.22 5.05 -24.30
CA GLY A 303 -6.33 5.39 -25.42
C GLY A 303 -5.90 6.85 -25.44
N PHE A 304 -5.85 7.49 -24.29
CA PHE A 304 -5.48 8.90 -24.15
C PHE A 304 -3.97 9.02 -23.93
N GLY A 305 -3.30 9.88 -24.70
CA GLY A 305 -1.86 10.13 -24.58
C GLY A 305 -1.53 10.93 -23.32
N ILE A 306 -0.71 10.39 -22.44
CA ILE A 306 -0.32 11.02 -21.18
C ILE A 306 0.97 11.81 -21.38
N GLY A 307 0.87 13.15 -21.35
CA GLY A 307 2.03 14.04 -21.41
C GLY A 307 2.62 14.35 -20.05
N PRO A 308 3.83 14.98 -20.00
CA PRO A 308 4.48 15.38 -18.73
C PRO A 308 3.61 16.22 -17.81
N GLU A 309 2.80 17.13 -18.38
CA GLU A 309 1.88 18.03 -17.64
C GLU A 309 0.92 17.23 -16.73
N VAL A 310 0.45 16.06 -17.19
CA VAL A 310 -0.47 15.23 -16.41
C VAL A 310 0.21 14.73 -15.14
N TYR A 311 1.45 14.21 -15.26
CA TYR A 311 2.22 13.75 -14.10
C TYR A 311 2.51 14.89 -13.11
N ASP A 312 2.85 16.08 -13.61
CA ASP A 312 3.17 17.23 -12.77
C ASP A 312 1.92 17.72 -12.00
N ASN A 313 0.78 17.78 -12.67
CA ASN A 313 -0.49 18.14 -12.03
C ASN A 313 -0.93 17.11 -10.98
N LEU A 314 -0.78 15.80 -11.26
CA LEU A 314 -1.10 14.75 -10.30
C LEU A 314 -0.15 14.78 -9.09
N ALA A 315 1.15 14.98 -9.30
CA ALA A 315 2.14 15.07 -8.23
C ALA A 315 1.87 16.26 -7.29
N GLN A 316 1.44 17.39 -7.86
CA GLN A 316 1.08 18.56 -7.08
C GLN A 316 -0.25 18.38 -6.32
N ALA A 317 -1.22 17.72 -6.94
CA ALA A 317 -2.57 17.60 -6.39
C ALA A 317 -2.72 16.41 -5.43
N LEU A 318 -1.99 15.31 -5.63
CA LEU A 318 -2.08 14.05 -4.89
C LEU A 318 -0.72 13.62 -4.32
N PRO A 319 -0.02 14.47 -3.55
CA PRO A 319 1.25 14.08 -2.97
C PRO A 319 1.05 13.01 -1.89
N VAL A 320 1.91 12.00 -1.86
CA VAL A 320 2.00 11.10 -0.70
C VAL A 320 2.47 11.91 0.50
N GLN A 321 1.67 11.99 1.56
CA GLN A 321 2.02 12.76 2.75
C GLN A 321 3.24 12.14 3.46
N ALA A 322 4.32 12.90 3.56
CA ALA A 322 5.45 12.55 4.43
C ALA A 322 5.05 12.69 5.90
N VAL A 323 5.65 11.88 6.77
CA VAL A 323 5.47 12.03 8.24
C VAL A 323 6.06 13.38 8.67
N GLY A 324 5.22 14.26 9.22
CA GLY A 324 5.66 15.53 9.81
C GLY A 324 4.69 16.70 9.69
N GLN A 325 3.63 16.59 8.89
CA GLN A 325 2.64 17.66 8.72
C GLN A 325 1.19 17.16 8.89
N GLY A 326 0.95 16.36 9.91
CA GLY A 326 -0.40 16.00 10.32
C GLY A 326 -0.85 16.94 11.45
N GLY A 327 -1.28 18.15 11.10
CA GLY A 327 -2.19 18.91 11.96
C GLY A 327 -3.46 18.10 12.13
N VAL A 328 -3.90 17.95 13.35
CA VAL A 328 -5.23 17.47 13.73
C VAL A 328 -6.23 18.41 13.07
N GLU A 329 -6.91 17.95 12.02
CA GLU A 329 -8.19 18.54 11.63
C GLU A 329 -9.27 17.69 12.30
N GLU A 330 -10.05 18.39 13.12
CA GLU A 330 -11.20 17.93 13.92
C GLU A 330 -12.32 17.28 13.09
#